data_ae8e23b62de2c7db787cc21c2b18f012
#
_entry.id   ae8e23b62de2c7db787cc21c2b18f012
#
_cell.length_a   1.000
_cell.length_b   1.000
_cell.length_c   1.000
_cell.angle_alpha   90.00
_cell.angle_beta   90.00
_cell.angle_gamma   90.00
#
_symmetry.space_group_name_H-M   'P 1'
#
loop_
_entity.id
_entity.type
_entity.pdbx_description
1 polymer ?
#
loop_
_entity_poly.entity_id
_entity_poly.type
_entity_poly.pdbx_seq_one_letter_code
_entity_poly.pdbx_strand_id
1 'polypeptide(L)'
;LATFISGGKMYKDIIKIVSGDITKIPEAEVIVNAANNQLEMGGGVCGAIFKAASGDLAKECKEIGSCATGEAVITKGYNLLNKYIIHTVGPRYSTGENGEAKKLESAYYESLKLAKKNGLRKIAFPSVSTGIYRFPVNEGAEIALNTAKKFIDENPDSFELILWVLDEKTYVVYKEKYEKIMKE
;
A
#
# COMPACT_ATOMS: atom_id res chain seq x y z
N LEU A 1 23.58 -9.05 -9.42
CA LEU A 1 22.85 -9.75 -10.47
C LEU A 1 21.34 -9.54 -10.29
N ALA A 2 20.66 -9.18 -11.39
CA ALA A 2 19.21 -9.05 -11.36
C ALA A 2 18.56 -10.43 -11.25
N THR A 3 17.59 -10.58 -10.35
CA THR A 3 16.84 -11.82 -10.19
C THR A 3 15.61 -11.79 -11.08
N PHE A 4 15.45 -12.79 -11.94
CA PHE A 4 14.27 -12.95 -12.78
C PHE A 4 13.18 -13.68 -12.02
N ILE A 5 11.95 -13.19 -12.20
CA ILE A 5 10.73 -13.87 -11.76
C ILE A 5 10.11 -14.60 -12.96
N SER A 6 9.04 -15.37 -12.72
CA SER A 6 8.36 -16.12 -13.76
C SER A 6 8.08 -15.29 -15.02
N GLY A 7 8.30 -15.85 -16.21
CA GLY A 7 8.07 -15.19 -17.49
C GLY A 7 9.17 -14.23 -17.95
N GLY A 8 10.36 -14.29 -17.35
CA GLY A 8 11.50 -13.45 -17.74
C GLY A 8 11.44 -12.00 -17.26
N LYS A 9 10.46 -11.65 -16.44
CA LYS A 9 10.36 -10.31 -15.84
C LYS A 9 11.27 -10.20 -14.62
N MET A 10 11.71 -8.98 -14.32
CA MET A 10 12.44 -8.66 -13.10
C MET A 10 11.48 -7.95 -12.12
N TYR A 11 11.82 -7.97 -10.83
CA TYR A 11 10.99 -7.28 -9.82
C TYR A 11 10.77 -5.82 -10.17
N LYS A 12 11.80 -5.13 -10.65
CA LYS A 12 11.71 -3.70 -11.04
C LYS A 12 10.75 -3.43 -12.20
N ASP A 13 10.37 -4.44 -12.94
CA ASP A 13 9.37 -4.29 -14.01
C ASP A 13 7.96 -4.18 -13.47
N ILE A 14 7.73 -4.72 -12.28
CA ILE A 14 6.43 -4.76 -11.61
C ILE A 14 6.36 -3.76 -10.45
N ILE A 15 7.39 -3.75 -9.60
CA ILE A 15 7.46 -2.90 -8.40
C ILE A 15 8.13 -1.58 -8.77
N LYS A 16 7.40 -0.47 -8.59
CA LYS A 16 7.85 0.86 -8.95
C LYS A 16 7.58 1.85 -7.84
N ILE A 17 8.36 2.92 -7.80
CA ILE A 17 8.17 4.03 -6.86
C ILE A 17 8.13 5.35 -7.62
N VAL A 18 7.26 6.27 -7.20
CA VAL A 18 7.18 7.62 -7.76
C VAL A 18 6.89 8.62 -6.65
N SER A 19 7.28 9.87 -6.88
CA SER A 19 6.83 10.98 -6.06
C SER A 19 5.55 11.56 -6.68
N GLY A 20 4.51 11.77 -5.89
CA GLY A 20 3.25 12.29 -6.41
C GLY A 20 2.10 12.21 -5.43
N ASP A 21 0.89 12.36 -5.97
CA ASP A 21 -0.37 12.34 -5.23
C ASP A 21 -1.16 11.07 -5.58
N ILE A 22 -1.40 10.23 -4.59
CA ILE A 22 -2.07 8.93 -4.79
C ILE A 22 -3.51 9.08 -5.31
N THR A 23 -4.14 10.24 -5.11
CA THR A 23 -5.49 10.50 -5.65
C THR A 23 -5.49 10.86 -7.15
N LYS A 24 -4.32 10.91 -7.78
CA LYS A 24 -4.13 11.28 -9.19
C LYS A 24 -3.33 10.25 -9.97
N ILE A 25 -3.59 8.97 -9.72
CA ILE A 25 -2.87 7.84 -10.34
C ILE A 25 -3.84 7.02 -11.20
N PRO A 26 -4.11 7.44 -12.44
CA PRO A 26 -5.07 6.73 -13.29
C PRO A 26 -4.61 5.34 -13.72
N GLU A 27 -3.31 5.05 -13.66
CA GLU A 27 -2.75 3.75 -14.03
C GLU A 27 -3.17 2.61 -13.09
N ALA A 28 -3.47 2.92 -11.84
CA ALA A 28 -3.86 1.91 -10.85
C ALA A 28 -5.36 1.64 -10.90
N GLU A 29 -5.74 0.37 -10.83
CA GLU A 29 -7.14 -0.04 -10.71
C GLU A 29 -7.64 0.15 -9.29
N VAL A 30 -6.74 0.02 -8.32
CA VAL A 30 -7.03 0.19 -6.90
C VAL A 30 -5.91 1.00 -6.25
N ILE A 31 -6.31 1.93 -5.39
CA ILE A 31 -5.37 2.62 -4.50
C ILE A 31 -5.58 2.14 -3.07
N VAL A 32 -4.50 2.16 -2.30
CA VAL A 32 -4.55 1.75 -0.89
C VAL A 32 -4.61 2.99 -0.01
N ASN A 33 -5.53 2.96 0.96
CA ASN A 33 -5.66 3.96 1.99
C ASN A 33 -4.98 3.46 3.27
N ALA A 34 -4.12 4.28 3.85
CA ALA A 34 -3.57 4.04 5.18
C ALA A 34 -4.65 4.46 6.20
N ALA A 35 -5.50 3.50 6.54
CA ALA A 35 -6.72 3.72 7.31
C ALA A 35 -6.48 3.67 8.84
N ASN A 36 -7.46 4.14 9.58
CA ASN A 36 -7.57 3.86 11.01
C ASN A 36 -8.51 2.67 11.26
N ASN A 37 -8.51 2.16 12.47
CA ASN A 37 -9.30 0.96 12.81
C ASN A 37 -10.80 1.15 12.64
N GLN A 38 -11.32 2.36 12.78
CA GLN A 38 -12.73 2.70 12.65
C GLN A 38 -13.15 2.96 11.21
N LEU A 39 -12.20 2.99 10.27
CA LEU A 39 -12.44 3.31 8.85
C LEU A 39 -13.07 4.69 8.66
N GLU A 40 -12.70 5.63 9.51
CA GLU A 40 -13.19 7.01 9.46
C GLU A 40 -12.21 7.93 8.75
N MET A 41 -12.71 9.05 8.26
CA MET A 41 -11.86 10.07 7.68
C MET A 41 -10.85 10.56 8.71
N GLY A 42 -9.57 10.54 8.33
CA GLY A 42 -8.48 11.04 9.16
C GLY A 42 -7.71 12.15 8.46
N GLY A 43 -6.48 12.40 8.93
CA GLY A 43 -5.57 13.35 8.30
C GLY A 43 -4.72 12.73 7.20
N GLY A 44 -3.82 13.52 6.64
CA GLY A 44 -2.84 13.05 5.64
C GLY A 44 -3.48 12.39 4.41
N VAL A 45 -2.91 11.27 3.97
CA VAL A 45 -3.39 10.51 2.81
C VAL A 45 -4.84 10.08 2.98
N CYS A 46 -5.23 9.62 4.17
CA CYS A 46 -6.59 9.19 4.46
C CYS A 46 -7.60 10.32 4.21
N GLY A 47 -7.32 11.50 4.72
CA GLY A 47 -8.16 12.68 4.49
C GLY A 47 -8.27 13.06 3.02
N ALA A 48 -7.15 13.03 2.29
CA ALA A 48 -7.11 13.33 0.87
C ALA A 48 -7.95 12.33 0.05
N ILE A 49 -7.87 11.05 0.38
CA ILE A 49 -8.64 9.99 -0.30
C ILE A 49 -10.14 10.17 -0.04
N PHE A 50 -10.56 10.38 1.20
CA PHE A 50 -11.97 10.60 1.53
C PHE A 50 -12.53 11.84 0.83
N LYS A 51 -11.76 12.92 0.79
CA LYS A 51 -12.17 14.15 0.12
C LYS A 51 -12.33 13.93 -1.39
N ALA A 52 -11.40 13.24 -2.02
CA ALA A 52 -11.44 12.98 -3.46
C ALA A 52 -12.55 11.99 -3.86
N ALA A 53 -12.80 10.99 -3.03
CA ALA A 53 -13.84 9.98 -3.26
C ALA A 53 -15.27 10.48 -3.01
N SER A 54 -15.42 11.46 -2.12
CA SER A 54 -16.68 12.08 -1.68
C SER A 54 -17.50 11.24 -0.68
N GLY A 55 -18.70 11.73 -0.32
CA GLY A 55 -19.48 11.30 0.84
C GLY A 55 -19.95 9.85 0.90
N ASP A 56 -20.12 9.18 -0.23
CA ASP A 56 -20.58 7.79 -0.26
C ASP A 56 -19.53 6.81 0.26
N LEU A 57 -18.25 7.17 0.20
CA LEU A 57 -17.19 6.36 0.78
C LEU A 57 -17.36 6.23 2.30
N ALA A 58 -17.64 7.32 2.99
CA ALA A 58 -17.84 7.30 4.44
C ALA A 58 -19.00 6.38 4.83
N LYS A 59 -20.06 6.36 4.02
CA LYS A 59 -21.22 5.48 4.25
C LYS A 59 -20.83 4.00 4.10
N GLU A 60 -20.14 3.65 3.04
CA GLU A 60 -19.69 2.26 2.83
C GLU A 60 -18.74 1.80 3.94
N CYS A 61 -17.78 2.65 4.32
CA CYS A 61 -16.88 2.37 5.45
C CYS A 61 -17.63 2.13 6.76
N LYS A 62 -18.66 2.92 7.01
CA LYS A 62 -19.50 2.76 8.21
C LYS A 62 -20.26 1.42 8.19
N GLU A 63 -20.72 0.99 7.03
CA GLU A 63 -21.38 -0.32 6.87
C GLU A 63 -20.43 -1.49 7.15
N ILE A 64 -19.15 -1.37 6.74
CA ILE A 64 -18.13 -2.37 7.07
C ILE A 64 -17.81 -2.33 8.56
N GLY A 65 -17.75 -1.17 9.17
CA GLY A 65 -17.63 -0.93 10.60
C GLY A 65 -16.22 -0.75 11.12
N SER A 66 -15.32 -1.69 10.87
CA SER A 66 -13.94 -1.61 11.39
C SER A 66 -12.99 -2.49 10.60
N CYS A 67 -11.69 -2.27 10.84
CA CYS A 67 -10.63 -3.08 10.26
C CYS A 67 -9.52 -3.23 11.31
N ALA A 68 -9.08 -4.44 11.58
CA ALA A 68 -8.03 -4.69 12.55
C ALA A 68 -6.65 -4.30 12.00
N THR A 69 -5.75 -3.94 12.90
CA THR A 69 -4.36 -3.64 12.52
C THR A 69 -3.73 -4.86 11.84
N GLY A 70 -3.14 -4.63 10.67
CA GLY A 70 -2.53 -5.67 9.85
C GLY A 70 -3.50 -6.33 8.87
N GLU A 71 -4.77 -5.93 8.85
CA GLU A 71 -5.78 -6.44 7.92
C GLU A 71 -6.15 -5.40 6.86
N ALA A 72 -6.99 -5.78 5.92
CA ALA A 72 -7.43 -4.92 4.83
C ALA A 72 -8.88 -5.21 4.45
N VAL A 73 -9.61 -4.17 4.04
CA VAL A 73 -10.96 -4.26 3.49
C VAL A 73 -11.03 -3.47 2.19
N ILE A 74 -12.01 -3.76 1.35
CA ILE A 74 -12.15 -3.09 0.05
C ILE A 74 -13.48 -2.37 -0.05
N THR A 75 -13.46 -1.18 -0.65
CA THR A 75 -14.64 -0.38 -1.00
C THR A 75 -14.56 0.04 -2.45
N LYS A 76 -15.64 0.63 -2.94
CA LYS A 76 -15.64 1.31 -4.24
C LYS A 76 -14.83 2.61 -4.16
N GLY A 77 -14.35 3.07 -5.32
CA GLY A 77 -13.57 4.32 -5.42
C GLY A 77 -14.39 5.58 -5.59
N TYR A 78 -15.68 5.45 -5.89
CA TYR A 78 -16.60 6.58 -6.11
C TYR A 78 -16.05 7.61 -7.12
N ASN A 79 -15.78 8.83 -6.70
CA ASN A 79 -15.31 9.89 -7.59
C ASN A 79 -13.80 9.84 -7.89
N LEU A 80 -13.08 8.88 -7.32
CA LEU A 80 -11.68 8.66 -7.66
C LEU A 80 -11.52 8.12 -9.09
N LEU A 81 -10.33 8.27 -9.65
CA LEU A 81 -9.98 7.70 -10.95
C LEU A 81 -9.92 6.16 -10.92
N ASN A 82 -9.86 5.60 -9.73
CA ASN A 82 -9.66 4.18 -9.47
C ASN A 82 -10.98 3.53 -9.08
N LYS A 83 -11.23 2.32 -9.58
CA LYS A 83 -12.48 1.62 -9.31
C LYS A 83 -12.68 1.25 -7.85
N TYR A 84 -11.60 0.96 -7.16
CA TYR A 84 -11.65 0.46 -5.78
C TYR A 84 -10.63 1.14 -4.90
N ILE A 85 -10.91 1.12 -3.60
CA ILE A 85 -9.96 1.50 -2.55
C ILE A 85 -9.80 0.29 -1.64
N ILE A 86 -8.56 -0.07 -1.34
CA ILE A 86 -8.25 -1.03 -0.28
C ILE A 86 -7.83 -0.21 0.94
N HIS A 87 -8.52 -0.42 2.05
CA HIS A 87 -8.20 0.24 3.32
C HIS A 87 -7.43 -0.75 4.18
N THR A 88 -6.19 -0.43 4.51
CA THR A 88 -5.38 -1.25 5.39
C THR A 88 -4.95 -0.45 6.60
N VAL A 89 -4.88 -1.09 7.76
CA VAL A 89 -4.52 -0.45 9.00
C VAL A 89 -3.12 -0.89 9.42
N GLY A 90 -2.17 0.02 9.28
CA GLY A 90 -0.82 -0.22 9.75
C GLY A 90 -0.69 -0.01 11.25
N PRO A 91 0.38 -0.52 11.86
CA PRO A 91 0.60 -0.36 13.30
C PRO A 91 1.03 1.06 13.66
N ARG A 92 0.72 1.45 14.88
CA ARG A 92 1.34 2.60 15.53
C ARG A 92 2.67 2.11 16.09
N TYR A 93 3.73 2.82 15.79
CA TYR A 93 5.06 2.45 16.26
C TYR A 93 5.30 3.01 17.67
N SER A 94 5.80 2.17 18.54
CA SER A 94 6.23 2.60 19.88
C SER A 94 7.70 2.26 20.13
N THR A 95 8.02 0.99 20.43
CA THR A 95 9.38 0.56 20.74
C THR A 95 10.03 -0.28 19.64
N GLY A 96 9.24 -0.80 18.71
CA GLY A 96 9.69 -1.80 17.75
C GLY A 96 9.68 -3.23 18.29
N GLU A 97 9.26 -3.42 19.54
CA GLU A 97 9.24 -4.72 20.22
C GLU A 97 7.84 -5.29 20.42
N ASN A 98 6.81 -4.57 19.93
CA ASN A 98 5.41 -4.94 20.09
C ASN A 98 4.82 -5.60 18.83
N GLY A 99 5.66 -6.22 17.99
CA GLY A 99 5.22 -6.87 16.76
C GLY A 99 4.87 -5.90 15.63
N GLU A 100 5.32 -4.65 15.70
CA GLU A 100 5.01 -3.62 14.72
C GLU A 100 5.48 -4.00 13.31
N ALA A 101 6.68 -4.56 13.18
CA ALA A 101 7.22 -4.98 11.88
C ALA A 101 6.34 -6.05 11.22
N LYS A 102 5.89 -7.04 11.99
CA LYS A 102 5.00 -8.10 11.49
C LYS A 102 3.63 -7.56 11.10
N LYS A 103 3.11 -6.60 11.84
CA LYS A 103 1.83 -5.97 11.54
C LYS A 103 1.91 -5.12 10.28
N LEU A 104 3.02 -4.41 10.06
CA LEU A 104 3.22 -3.65 8.83
C LEU A 104 3.35 -4.57 7.62
N GLU A 105 4.13 -5.64 7.74
CA GLU A 105 4.22 -6.67 6.69
C GLU A 105 2.83 -7.22 6.35
N SER A 106 2.05 -7.57 7.37
CA SER A 106 0.68 -8.08 7.21
C SER A 106 -0.22 -7.08 6.49
N ALA A 107 -0.15 -5.79 6.83
CA ALA A 107 -0.95 -4.76 6.17
C ALA A 107 -0.69 -4.71 4.66
N TYR A 108 0.57 -4.74 4.26
CA TYR A 108 0.94 -4.77 2.85
C TYR A 108 0.55 -6.10 2.18
N TYR A 109 0.84 -7.22 2.83
CA TYR A 109 0.55 -8.55 2.30
C TYR A 109 -0.95 -8.77 2.10
N GLU A 110 -1.76 -8.46 3.10
CA GLU A 110 -3.22 -8.60 3.03
C GLU A 110 -3.85 -7.68 1.99
N SER A 111 -3.28 -6.49 1.78
CA SER A 111 -3.71 -5.59 0.71
C SER A 111 -3.48 -6.21 -0.67
N LEU A 112 -2.32 -6.80 -0.90
CA LEU A 112 -2.00 -7.48 -2.17
C LEU A 112 -2.89 -8.72 -2.36
N LYS A 113 -3.09 -9.49 -1.31
CA LYS A 113 -3.96 -10.67 -1.33
C LYS A 113 -5.40 -10.31 -1.69
N LEU A 114 -5.92 -9.23 -1.10
CA LEU A 114 -7.27 -8.75 -1.36
C LEU A 114 -7.43 -8.23 -2.80
N ALA A 115 -6.44 -7.50 -3.30
CA ALA A 115 -6.43 -7.05 -4.69
C ALA A 115 -6.44 -8.24 -5.67
N LYS A 116 -5.58 -9.23 -5.44
CA LYS A 116 -5.55 -10.46 -6.26
C LYS A 116 -6.89 -11.18 -6.24
N LYS A 117 -7.50 -11.32 -5.07
CA LYS A 117 -8.82 -11.96 -4.91
C LYS A 117 -9.90 -11.29 -5.74
N ASN A 118 -9.81 -9.99 -5.93
CA ASN A 118 -10.75 -9.18 -6.72
C ASN A 118 -10.34 -9.02 -8.19
N GLY A 119 -9.33 -9.75 -8.64
CA GLY A 119 -8.87 -9.71 -10.04
C GLY A 119 -8.16 -8.41 -10.43
N LEU A 120 -7.68 -7.64 -9.46
CA LEU A 120 -7.00 -6.37 -9.70
C LEU A 120 -5.51 -6.61 -9.87
N ARG A 121 -4.94 -6.09 -10.95
CA ARG A 121 -3.55 -6.34 -11.33
C ARG A 121 -2.64 -5.12 -11.23
N LYS A 122 -3.20 -3.94 -10.96
CA LYS A 122 -2.46 -2.68 -10.84
C LYS A 122 -2.89 -1.97 -9.57
N ILE A 123 -1.99 -1.90 -8.62
CA ILE A 123 -2.25 -1.36 -7.29
C ILE A 123 -1.25 -0.23 -6.96
N ALA A 124 -1.73 0.81 -6.28
CA ALA A 124 -0.88 1.88 -5.78
C ALA A 124 -0.97 1.99 -4.26
N PHE A 125 0.17 2.10 -3.62
CA PHE A 125 0.31 2.19 -2.16
C PHE A 125 0.84 3.55 -1.72
N PRO A 126 0.40 4.04 -0.54
CA PRO A 126 1.14 5.05 0.19
C PRO A 126 2.20 4.37 1.07
N SER A 127 3.03 5.16 1.75
CA SER A 127 3.89 4.63 2.81
C SER A 127 3.07 4.45 4.08
N VAL A 128 2.66 3.22 4.35
CA VAL A 128 1.80 2.90 5.50
C VAL A 128 2.56 3.09 6.81
N SER A 129 1.91 3.66 7.82
CA SER A 129 2.39 3.88 9.20
C SER A 129 3.56 4.86 9.37
N THR A 130 4.17 5.38 8.32
CA THR A 130 5.37 6.22 8.45
C THR A 130 5.09 7.71 8.68
N GLY A 131 3.82 8.11 8.68
CA GLY A 131 3.39 9.46 9.03
C GLY A 131 3.15 9.59 10.54
N ILE A 132 1.91 9.91 10.91
CA ILE A 132 1.53 10.13 12.32
C ILE A 132 1.68 8.90 13.21
N TYR A 133 1.71 7.69 12.63
CA TYR A 133 1.95 6.45 13.38
C TYR A 133 3.43 6.20 13.68
N ARG A 134 4.32 7.04 13.16
CA ARG A 134 5.74 7.11 13.53
C ARG A 134 6.60 5.88 13.23
N PHE A 135 6.17 5.01 12.34
CA PHE A 135 7.04 3.89 11.93
C PHE A 135 8.28 4.47 11.21
N PRO A 136 9.50 4.06 11.59
CA PRO A 136 10.72 4.56 10.94
C PRO A 136 10.68 4.32 9.43
N VAL A 137 10.89 5.37 8.64
CA VAL A 137 10.71 5.32 7.18
C VAL A 137 11.66 4.31 6.53
N ASN A 138 12.92 4.25 6.94
CA ASN A 138 13.90 3.29 6.41
C ASN A 138 13.42 1.85 6.56
N GLU A 139 13.04 1.48 7.76
CA GLU A 139 12.56 0.14 8.08
C GLU A 139 11.21 -0.15 7.40
N GLY A 140 10.32 0.85 7.38
CA GLY A 140 9.02 0.75 6.71
C GLY A 140 9.15 0.52 5.21
N ALA A 141 10.07 1.23 4.56
CA ALA A 141 10.35 1.05 3.13
C ALA A 141 10.89 -0.35 2.83
N GLU A 142 11.80 -0.83 3.66
CA GLU A 142 12.37 -2.17 3.51
C GLU A 142 11.28 -3.25 3.64
N ILE A 143 10.42 -3.14 4.65
CA ILE A 143 9.30 -4.07 4.85
C ILE A 143 8.35 -4.02 3.66
N ALA A 144 7.97 -2.83 3.19
CA ALA A 144 7.05 -2.65 2.08
C ALA A 144 7.56 -3.34 0.81
N LEU A 145 8.78 -3.02 0.40
CA LEU A 145 9.35 -3.54 -0.84
C LEU A 145 9.63 -5.03 -0.78
N ASN A 146 10.14 -5.53 0.34
CA ASN A 146 10.37 -6.97 0.53
C ASN A 146 9.07 -7.75 0.58
N THR A 147 8.01 -7.19 1.15
CA THR A 147 6.68 -7.83 1.16
C THR A 147 6.13 -7.98 -0.26
N ALA A 148 6.30 -6.96 -1.10
CA ALA A 148 5.89 -7.05 -2.50
C ALA A 148 6.66 -8.15 -3.24
N LYS A 149 7.98 -8.24 -3.05
CA LYS A 149 8.79 -9.31 -3.64
C LYS A 149 8.31 -10.69 -3.19
N LYS A 150 8.11 -10.86 -1.90
CA LYS A 150 7.62 -12.10 -1.30
C LYS A 150 6.27 -12.51 -1.91
N PHE A 151 5.34 -11.55 -2.03
CA PHE A 151 4.03 -11.82 -2.60
C PHE A 151 4.12 -12.28 -4.06
N ILE A 152 4.94 -11.61 -4.87
CA ILE A 152 5.16 -11.97 -6.27
C ILE A 152 5.74 -13.38 -6.39
N ASP A 153 6.70 -13.74 -5.53
CA ASP A 153 7.31 -15.07 -5.54
C ASP A 153 6.29 -16.16 -5.19
N GLU A 154 5.43 -15.89 -4.22
CA GLU A 154 4.38 -16.84 -3.79
C GLU A 154 3.17 -16.86 -4.74
N ASN A 155 2.97 -15.81 -5.53
CA ASN A 155 1.84 -15.64 -6.43
C ASN A 155 2.31 -15.12 -7.80
N PRO A 156 2.99 -15.95 -8.62
CA PRO A 156 3.49 -15.52 -9.92
C PRO A 156 2.37 -15.01 -10.83
N ASP A 157 2.69 -14.01 -11.64
CA ASP A 157 1.77 -13.40 -12.62
C ASP A 157 0.51 -12.74 -12.02
N SER A 158 0.51 -12.43 -10.72
CA SER A 158 -0.63 -11.80 -10.07
C SER A 158 -0.74 -10.30 -10.33
N PHE A 159 0.39 -9.60 -10.53
CA PHE A 159 0.40 -8.15 -10.73
C PHE A 159 1.19 -7.73 -11.96
N GLU A 160 0.67 -6.71 -12.64
CA GLU A 160 1.38 -5.97 -13.69
C GLU A 160 2.09 -4.76 -13.09
N LEU A 161 1.53 -4.17 -12.03
CA LEU A 161 2.07 -2.98 -11.40
C LEU A 161 1.77 -2.98 -9.90
N ILE A 162 2.82 -2.82 -9.09
CA ILE A 162 2.75 -2.51 -7.67
C ILE A 162 3.53 -1.22 -7.49
N LEU A 163 2.83 -0.10 -7.30
CA LEU A 163 3.40 1.24 -7.32
C LEU A 163 3.31 1.88 -5.93
N TRP A 164 4.42 2.39 -5.40
CA TRP A 164 4.38 3.28 -4.24
C TRP A 164 4.36 4.73 -4.72
N VAL A 165 3.41 5.50 -4.20
CA VAL A 165 3.24 6.93 -4.49
C VAL A 165 3.52 7.71 -3.21
N LEU A 166 4.57 8.51 -3.23
CA LEU A 166 5.21 9.03 -2.03
C LEU A 166 5.39 10.55 -2.13
N ASP A 167 5.46 11.23 -0.97
CA ASP A 167 5.95 12.60 -0.96
C ASP A 167 7.46 12.60 -1.26
N GLU A 168 8.00 13.76 -1.59
CA GLU A 168 9.41 13.88 -2.00
C GLU A 168 10.39 13.38 -0.93
N LYS A 169 10.14 13.70 0.32
CA LYS A 169 11.01 13.31 1.44
C LYS A 169 11.03 11.80 1.63
N THR A 170 9.87 11.19 1.61
CA THR A 170 9.72 9.73 1.74
C THR A 170 10.28 9.00 0.51
N TYR A 171 10.07 9.58 -0.68
CA TYR A 171 10.60 9.04 -1.93
C TYR A 171 12.13 8.86 -1.88
N VAL A 172 12.86 9.83 -1.35
CA VAL A 172 14.33 9.74 -1.25
C VAL A 172 14.74 8.50 -0.45
N VAL A 173 14.06 8.23 0.66
CA VAL A 173 14.34 7.05 1.50
C VAL A 173 14.00 5.75 0.77
N TYR A 174 12.82 5.69 0.14
CA TYR A 174 12.40 4.51 -0.63
C TYR A 174 13.33 4.23 -1.80
N LYS A 175 13.80 5.27 -2.49
CA LYS A 175 14.69 5.12 -3.64
C LYS A 175 15.99 4.40 -3.26
N GLU A 176 16.58 4.78 -2.14
CA GLU A 176 17.80 4.13 -1.64
C GLU A 176 17.55 2.64 -1.36
N LYS A 177 16.47 2.32 -0.67
CA LYS A 177 16.08 0.94 -0.39
C LYS A 177 15.72 0.17 -1.66
N TYR A 178 14.99 0.80 -2.56
CA TYR A 178 14.58 0.22 -3.83
C TYR A 178 15.78 -0.23 -4.66
N GLU A 179 16.79 0.63 -4.80
CA GLU A 179 17.98 0.31 -5.58
C GLU A 179 18.72 -0.91 -5.03
N LYS A 180 18.76 -1.08 -3.72
CA LYS A 180 19.36 -2.25 -3.07
C LYS A 180 18.52 -3.50 -3.21
N ILE A 181 17.23 -3.40 -2.89
CA ILE A 181 16.31 -4.54 -2.81
C ILE A 181 16.01 -5.12 -4.20
N MET A 182 15.87 -4.27 -5.22
CA MET A 182 15.55 -4.72 -6.58
C MET A 182 16.71 -5.42 -7.28
N LYS A 183 17.94 -5.29 -6.78
CA LYS A 183 19.12 -6.00 -7.33
C LYS A 183 19.23 -7.44 -6.83
N GLU A 184 18.60 -7.73 -5.72
CA GLU A 184 18.59 -9.05 -5.11
C GLU A 184 17.43 -9.89 -5.68
#